data_dae928fffbe21ec0af39c93cc6931492
#
_entry.id   dae928fffbe21ec0af39c93cc6931492
#
_cell.length_a   1.000
_cell.length_b   1.000
_cell.length_c   1.000
_cell.angle_alpha   90.00
_cell.angle_beta   90.00
_cell.angle_gamma   90.00
#
_symmetry.space_group_name_H-M   'P 1'
#
loop_
_entity.id
_entity.type
_entity.pdbx_description
1 polymer ?
#
loop_
_entity_poly.entity_id
_entity_poly.type
_entity_poly.pdbx_seq_one_letter_code
_entity_poly.pdbx_strand_id
1 'polypeptide(L)'
;LIGILKSDYLLKFAKGASGATGVLDGARLATLFTMLRPKDLIWDNWVNNYVMGNPAPVFDILAWNNDSTNLPAGLHHDYMSIFNENLLARPGGFEILGAPVDVGKITQDAIVVGTVTDHLTPWQGCYKTTQLLGGNAEFVLSSAGHVAGLVNPPGNPKAFYFSGPEPGPDPEEWRSQAQKHGGSWWEYWVVWASSRSGRKKRASRTLGSRKHPVLASAPGTYIFEEP
;
A
#
# COMPACT_ATOMS: atom_id res chain seq x y z
N LEU A 1 -6.69 -0.24 18.83
CA LEU A 1 -7.17 -1.47 18.18
C LEU A 1 -6.01 -2.31 17.63
N ILE A 2 -5.05 -1.71 16.90
CA ILE A 2 -3.87 -2.40 16.34
C ILE A 2 -3.03 -3.08 17.43
N GLY A 3 -2.90 -2.50 18.63
CA GLY A 3 -2.20 -3.13 19.75
C GLY A 3 -2.84 -4.43 20.23
N ILE A 4 -4.17 -4.54 20.15
CA ILE A 4 -4.89 -5.78 20.50
C ILE A 4 -4.61 -6.87 19.45
N LEU A 5 -4.54 -6.49 18.17
CA LEU A 5 -4.24 -7.43 17.08
C LEU A 5 -2.81 -8.01 17.14
N LYS A 6 -1.91 -7.35 17.86
CA LYS A 6 -0.52 -7.82 18.12
C LYS A 6 -0.39 -8.75 19.32
N SER A 7 -1.49 -9.14 19.99
CA SER A 7 -1.41 -10.08 21.10
C SER A 7 -1.02 -11.48 20.60
N ASP A 8 -0.12 -12.16 21.30
CA ASP A 8 0.35 -13.51 20.96
C ASP A 8 -0.79 -14.51 20.81
N TYR A 9 -1.85 -14.33 21.60
CA TYR A 9 -3.04 -15.17 21.54
C TYR A 9 -3.76 -15.04 20.20
N LEU A 10 -4.02 -13.79 19.76
CA LEU A 10 -4.70 -13.55 18.48
C LEU A 10 -3.84 -13.95 17.29
N LEU A 11 -2.52 -13.75 17.37
CA LEU A 11 -1.59 -14.19 16.33
C LEU A 11 -1.60 -15.72 16.17
N LYS A 12 -1.53 -16.46 17.31
CA LYS A 12 -1.63 -17.94 17.30
C LYS A 12 -2.98 -18.41 16.77
N PHE A 13 -4.07 -17.77 17.19
CA PHE A 13 -5.40 -18.07 16.70
C PHE A 13 -5.55 -17.84 15.19
N ALA A 14 -5.10 -16.70 14.67
CA ALA A 14 -5.16 -16.36 13.26
C ALA A 14 -4.33 -17.35 12.40
N LYS A 15 -3.10 -17.66 12.85
CA LYS A 15 -2.25 -18.66 12.19
C LYS A 15 -2.87 -20.06 12.23
N GLY A 16 -3.45 -20.47 13.36
CA GLY A 16 -4.14 -21.74 13.51
C GLY A 16 -5.35 -21.87 12.60
N ALA A 17 -6.15 -20.80 12.48
CA ALA A 17 -7.34 -20.79 11.64
C ALA A 17 -7.01 -20.95 10.14
N SER A 18 -6.02 -20.24 9.63
CA SER A 18 -5.57 -20.39 8.24
C SER A 18 -4.82 -21.71 8.00
N GLY A 19 -4.07 -22.19 9.01
CA GLY A 19 -3.37 -23.47 8.94
C GLY A 19 -4.32 -24.65 8.82
N ALA A 20 -5.46 -24.61 9.51
CA ALA A 20 -6.47 -25.68 9.46
C ALA A 20 -7.17 -25.80 8.09
N THR A 21 -7.33 -24.68 7.37
CA THR A 21 -8.00 -24.62 6.06
C THR A 21 -7.03 -24.60 4.89
N GLY A 22 -5.73 -24.38 5.15
CA GLY A 22 -4.70 -24.18 4.13
C GLY A 22 -4.68 -22.79 3.51
N VAL A 23 -5.68 -21.96 3.78
CA VAL A 23 -5.81 -20.58 3.25
C VAL A 23 -6.38 -19.62 4.30
N LEU A 24 -6.04 -18.35 4.18
CA LEU A 24 -6.81 -17.25 4.74
C LEU A 24 -7.79 -16.77 3.67
N ASP A 25 -9.07 -16.92 3.94
CA ASP A 25 -10.17 -16.48 3.08
C ASP A 25 -10.16 -14.93 2.98
N GLY A 26 -10.20 -14.43 1.75
CA GLY A 26 -10.21 -12.98 1.47
C GLY A 26 -11.43 -12.27 2.04
N ALA A 27 -12.60 -12.92 2.08
CA ALA A 27 -13.81 -12.35 2.66
C ALA A 27 -13.69 -12.14 4.18
N ARG A 28 -12.98 -13.04 4.88
CA ARG A 28 -12.66 -12.85 6.31
C ARG A 28 -11.71 -11.68 6.54
N LEU A 29 -10.74 -11.50 5.64
CA LEU A 29 -9.84 -10.36 5.69
C LEU A 29 -10.59 -9.05 5.42
N ALA A 30 -11.46 -9.00 4.44
CA ALA A 30 -12.34 -7.87 4.15
C ALA A 30 -13.23 -7.51 5.36
N THR A 31 -13.80 -8.52 6.02
CA THR A 31 -14.59 -8.33 7.26
C THR A 31 -13.74 -7.69 8.37
N LEU A 32 -12.49 -8.13 8.54
CA LEU A 32 -11.58 -7.52 9.50
C LEU A 32 -11.35 -6.03 9.21
N PHE A 33 -11.06 -5.66 7.96
CA PHE A 33 -10.87 -4.26 7.57
C PHE A 33 -12.14 -3.43 7.78
N THR A 34 -13.31 -3.99 7.48
CA THR A 34 -14.61 -3.33 7.74
C THR A 34 -14.80 -3.03 9.23
N MET A 35 -14.41 -3.97 10.11
CA MET A 35 -14.50 -3.80 11.55
C MET A 35 -13.48 -2.83 12.14
N LEU A 36 -12.41 -2.50 11.42
CA LEU A 36 -11.48 -1.43 11.83
C LEU A 36 -12.09 -0.03 11.67
N ARG A 37 -13.05 0.14 10.76
CA ARG A 37 -13.76 1.41 10.52
C ARG A 37 -15.28 1.21 10.45
N PRO A 38 -15.92 0.67 11.49
CA PRO A 38 -17.33 0.31 11.43
C PRO A 38 -18.25 1.52 11.26
N LYS A 39 -17.84 2.70 11.77
CA LYS A 39 -18.60 3.92 11.56
C LYS A 39 -18.80 4.20 10.07
N ASP A 40 -17.70 4.31 9.34
CA ASP A 40 -17.73 4.76 7.95
C ASP A 40 -18.20 3.64 6.98
N LEU A 41 -17.87 2.38 7.29
CA LEU A 41 -18.11 1.26 6.38
C LEU A 41 -19.40 0.49 6.67
N ILE A 42 -19.95 0.63 7.87
CA ILE A 42 -21.21 -0.04 8.25
C ILE A 42 -22.27 1.00 8.58
N TRP A 43 -22.05 1.80 9.64
CA TRP A 43 -23.11 2.61 10.23
C TRP A 43 -23.53 3.81 9.36
N ASP A 44 -22.59 4.50 8.72
CA ASP A 44 -22.90 5.62 7.84
C ASP A 44 -23.67 5.12 6.59
N ASN A 45 -23.30 3.95 6.05
CA ASN A 45 -24.05 3.31 4.97
C ASN A 45 -25.43 2.85 5.43
N TRP A 46 -25.55 2.26 6.61
CA TRP A 46 -26.82 1.82 7.15
C TRP A 46 -27.79 3.01 7.35
N VAL A 47 -27.30 4.10 7.94
CA VAL A 47 -28.11 5.32 8.11
C VAL A 47 -28.51 5.89 6.75
N ASN A 48 -27.57 6.04 5.82
CA ASN A 48 -27.86 6.62 4.50
C ASN A 48 -28.88 5.78 3.72
N ASN A 49 -28.68 4.46 3.65
CA ASN A 49 -29.44 3.61 2.73
C ASN A 49 -30.78 3.17 3.33
N TYR A 50 -30.80 2.81 4.63
CA TYR A 50 -32.00 2.23 5.26
C TYR A 50 -32.80 3.24 6.08
N VAL A 51 -32.16 4.14 6.82
CA VAL A 51 -32.85 5.14 7.62
C VAL A 51 -33.30 6.32 6.77
N MET A 52 -32.44 6.82 5.91
CA MET A 52 -32.68 7.99 5.05
C MET A 52 -33.33 7.60 3.72
N GLY A 53 -33.30 6.33 3.32
CA GLY A 53 -33.83 5.84 2.05
C GLY A 53 -33.10 6.32 0.82
N ASN A 54 -31.86 6.79 0.96
CA ASN A 54 -31.05 7.20 -0.17
C ASN A 54 -30.48 5.98 -0.92
N PRO A 55 -30.25 6.08 -2.24
CA PRO A 55 -29.55 5.01 -2.96
C PRO A 55 -28.13 4.84 -2.43
N ALA A 56 -27.65 3.60 -2.45
CA ALA A 56 -26.26 3.33 -2.12
C ALA A 56 -25.32 4.06 -3.07
N PRO A 57 -24.26 4.72 -2.57
CA PRO A 57 -23.28 5.37 -3.44
C PRO A 57 -22.59 4.31 -4.32
N VAL A 58 -22.57 4.55 -5.62
CA VAL A 58 -21.92 3.65 -6.60
C VAL A 58 -20.58 4.27 -7.00
N PHE A 59 -19.50 3.57 -6.66
CA PHE A 59 -18.14 3.91 -7.07
C PHE A 59 -17.51 2.68 -7.71
N ASP A 60 -16.96 2.81 -8.91
CA ASP A 60 -16.25 1.75 -9.62
C ASP A 60 -15.07 1.19 -8.80
N ILE A 61 -14.38 2.02 -8.01
CA ILE A 61 -13.32 1.59 -7.09
C ILE A 61 -13.81 0.59 -6.03
N LEU A 62 -15.12 0.60 -5.68
CA LEU A 62 -15.66 -0.35 -4.72
C LEU A 62 -15.71 -1.77 -5.27
N ALA A 63 -16.00 -1.94 -6.55
CA ALA A 63 -15.97 -3.25 -7.21
C ALA A 63 -14.55 -3.85 -7.16
N TRP A 64 -13.53 -3.04 -7.48
CA TRP A 64 -12.13 -3.44 -7.35
C TRP A 64 -11.75 -3.76 -5.89
N ASN A 65 -12.20 -2.96 -4.94
CA ASN A 65 -11.89 -3.17 -3.51
C ASN A 65 -12.55 -4.44 -2.93
N ASN A 66 -13.70 -4.84 -3.48
CA ASN A 66 -14.41 -6.03 -3.06
C ASN A 66 -13.89 -7.32 -3.74
N ASP A 67 -13.07 -7.17 -4.77
CA ASP A 67 -12.39 -8.28 -5.41
C ASP A 67 -11.26 -8.78 -4.50
N SER A 68 -11.58 -9.78 -3.69
CA SER A 68 -10.68 -10.29 -2.64
C SER A 68 -9.96 -11.56 -3.11
N THR A 69 -8.72 -11.72 -2.68
CA THR A 69 -7.89 -12.89 -2.99
C THR A 69 -7.57 -13.67 -1.73
N ASN A 70 -7.69 -14.98 -1.81
CA ASN A 70 -7.29 -15.87 -0.74
C ASN A 70 -5.77 -15.92 -0.60
N LEU A 71 -5.27 -15.90 0.64
CA LEU A 71 -3.84 -16.06 0.92
C LEU A 71 -3.54 -17.49 1.33
N PRO A 72 -2.56 -18.18 0.71
CA PRO A 72 -2.05 -19.44 1.23
C PRO A 72 -1.62 -19.31 2.69
N ALA A 73 -1.90 -20.32 3.52
CA ALA A 73 -1.60 -20.29 4.96
C ALA A 73 -0.13 -19.98 5.24
N GLY A 74 0.82 -20.53 4.44
CA GLY A 74 2.24 -20.25 4.58
C GLY A 74 2.55 -18.75 4.40
N LEU A 75 2.05 -18.14 3.33
CA LEU A 75 2.23 -16.70 3.08
C LEU A 75 1.60 -15.84 4.18
N HIS A 76 0.41 -16.22 4.65
CA HIS A 76 -0.23 -15.53 5.78
C HIS A 76 0.63 -15.63 7.06
N HIS A 77 1.20 -16.80 7.35
CA HIS A 77 2.07 -16.97 8.51
C HIS A 77 3.34 -16.12 8.41
N ASP A 78 3.95 -16.06 7.23
CA ASP A 78 5.13 -15.23 6.97
C ASP A 78 4.81 -13.74 7.18
N TYR A 79 3.70 -13.24 6.61
CA TYR A 79 3.27 -11.86 6.81
C TYR A 79 3.03 -11.53 8.28
N MET A 80 2.37 -12.43 9.02
CA MET A 80 2.14 -12.23 10.45
C MET A 80 3.45 -12.17 11.24
N SER A 81 4.43 -12.99 10.90
CA SER A 81 5.76 -12.97 11.54
C SER A 81 6.53 -11.69 11.19
N ILE A 82 6.61 -11.35 9.90
CA ILE A 82 7.27 -10.12 9.42
C ILE A 82 6.69 -8.90 10.13
N PHE A 83 5.37 -8.79 10.17
CA PHE A 83 4.68 -7.64 10.76
C PHE A 83 4.83 -7.56 12.29
N ASN A 84 4.66 -8.68 12.99
CA ASN A 84 4.68 -8.69 14.45
C ASN A 84 6.09 -8.46 15.02
N GLU A 85 7.10 -9.07 14.39
CA GLU A 85 8.48 -9.06 14.86
C GLU A 85 9.35 -8.01 14.14
N ASN A 86 8.77 -7.28 13.17
CA ASN A 86 9.48 -6.30 12.34
C ASN A 86 10.75 -6.89 11.70
N LEU A 87 10.62 -8.09 11.12
CA LEU A 87 11.76 -8.90 10.67
C LEU A 87 12.56 -8.22 9.56
N LEU A 88 11.91 -7.48 8.66
CA LEU A 88 12.58 -6.80 7.56
C LEU A 88 13.46 -5.62 8.01
N ALA A 89 13.27 -5.11 9.24
CA ALA A 89 14.15 -4.08 9.79
C ALA A 89 15.49 -4.63 10.32
N ARG A 90 15.68 -5.95 10.28
CA ARG A 90 16.89 -6.62 10.76
C ARG A 90 17.52 -7.41 9.60
N PRO A 91 18.77 -7.14 9.21
CA PRO A 91 19.47 -7.93 8.21
C PRO A 91 19.45 -9.44 8.54
N GLY A 92 18.94 -10.26 7.62
CA GLY A 92 18.78 -11.71 7.84
C GLY A 92 17.69 -12.10 8.84
N GLY A 93 16.85 -11.18 9.30
CA GLY A 93 15.74 -11.46 10.23
C GLY A 93 14.63 -12.30 9.61
N PHE A 94 14.59 -12.42 8.31
CA PHE A 94 13.65 -13.23 7.55
C PHE A 94 14.38 -13.96 6.41
N GLU A 95 13.94 -15.17 6.08
CA GLU A 95 14.49 -15.95 4.98
C GLU A 95 13.41 -16.30 3.96
N ILE A 96 13.77 -16.23 2.67
CA ILE A 96 12.91 -16.66 1.56
C ILE A 96 13.68 -17.72 0.76
N LEU A 97 13.10 -18.91 0.63
CA LEU A 97 13.71 -20.04 -0.10
C LEU A 97 15.14 -20.35 0.36
N GLY A 98 15.41 -20.23 1.65
CA GLY A 98 16.73 -20.47 2.25
C GLY A 98 17.74 -19.32 2.08
N ALA A 99 17.31 -18.19 1.51
CA ALA A 99 18.15 -16.99 1.37
C ALA A 99 17.77 -15.93 2.39
N PRO A 100 18.72 -15.40 3.18
CA PRO A 100 18.44 -14.34 4.15
C PRO A 100 18.10 -13.03 3.43
N VAL A 101 17.02 -12.38 3.87
CA VAL A 101 16.57 -11.09 3.34
C VAL A 101 17.26 -9.97 4.10
N ASP A 102 17.82 -9.04 3.35
CA ASP A 102 18.47 -7.84 3.86
C ASP A 102 18.10 -6.66 2.95
N VAL A 103 17.21 -5.79 3.43
CA VAL A 103 16.76 -4.61 2.68
C VAL A 103 17.87 -3.57 2.51
N GLY A 104 18.93 -3.61 3.34
CA GLY A 104 20.13 -2.79 3.19
C GLY A 104 20.94 -3.11 1.94
N LYS A 105 20.70 -4.26 1.30
CA LYS A 105 21.31 -4.60 0.00
C LYS A 105 20.60 -3.98 -1.21
N ILE A 106 19.49 -3.30 -1.01
CA ILE A 106 18.83 -2.52 -2.05
C ILE A 106 19.59 -1.21 -2.18
N THR A 107 20.47 -1.13 -3.16
CA THR A 107 21.39 0.01 -3.38
C THR A 107 20.93 0.97 -4.48
N GLN A 108 19.79 0.69 -5.10
CA GLN A 108 19.18 1.58 -6.08
C GLN A 108 18.63 2.84 -5.38
N ASP A 109 18.66 3.97 -6.09
CA ASP A 109 17.95 5.16 -5.64
C ASP A 109 16.47 4.86 -5.44
N ALA A 110 15.90 5.34 -4.37
CA ALA A 110 14.51 5.11 -4.00
C ALA A 110 13.79 6.40 -3.64
N ILE A 111 12.50 6.44 -3.93
CA ILE A 111 11.58 7.46 -3.41
C ILE A 111 10.59 6.74 -2.47
N VAL A 112 10.51 7.20 -1.25
CA VAL A 112 9.56 6.69 -0.26
C VAL A 112 8.46 7.73 -0.08
N VAL A 113 7.21 7.29 -0.21
CA VAL A 113 6.06 8.20 -0.10
C VAL A 113 5.25 7.84 1.14
N GLY A 114 5.04 8.81 2.00
CA GLY A 114 4.09 8.74 3.11
C GLY A 114 2.91 9.67 2.90
N THR A 115 1.86 9.51 3.69
CA THR A 115 0.69 10.40 3.64
C THR A 115 0.34 10.97 5.01
N VAL A 116 0.00 12.27 5.05
CA VAL A 116 -0.11 13.07 6.29
C VAL A 116 -1.10 12.48 7.30
N THR A 117 -2.23 11.97 6.81
CA THR A 117 -3.33 11.48 7.67
C THR A 117 -3.59 9.99 7.51
N ASP A 118 -2.59 9.21 7.09
CA ASP A 118 -2.72 7.77 7.02
C ASP A 118 -2.82 7.17 8.42
N HIS A 119 -3.93 6.51 8.68
CA HIS A 119 -4.22 5.88 9.97
C HIS A 119 -3.79 4.41 10.04
N LEU A 120 -3.47 3.80 8.91
CA LEU A 120 -2.99 2.41 8.81
C LEU A 120 -1.48 2.34 8.76
N THR A 121 -0.86 3.19 7.94
CA THR A 121 0.58 3.29 7.77
C THR A 121 1.05 4.72 8.11
N PRO A 122 1.20 5.07 9.39
CA PRO A 122 1.65 6.41 9.80
C PRO A 122 2.94 6.80 9.08
N TRP A 123 3.00 8.03 8.56
CA TRP A 123 4.08 8.48 7.72
C TRP A 123 5.47 8.40 8.36
N GLN A 124 5.55 8.51 9.70
CA GLN A 124 6.81 8.32 10.42
C GLN A 124 7.34 6.88 10.28
N GLY A 125 6.43 5.90 10.18
CA GLY A 125 6.78 4.51 9.88
C GLY A 125 7.29 4.36 8.46
N CYS A 126 6.60 4.96 7.48
CA CYS A 126 7.05 4.98 6.10
C CYS A 126 8.42 5.67 5.95
N TYR A 127 8.60 6.80 6.64
CA TYR A 127 9.86 7.54 6.64
C TYR A 127 11.05 6.68 7.07
N LYS A 128 10.88 5.84 8.10
CA LYS A 128 11.95 4.96 8.60
C LYS A 128 12.46 3.97 7.55
N THR A 129 11.69 3.70 6.50
CA THR A 129 12.15 2.86 5.38
C THR A 129 13.38 3.48 4.69
N THR A 130 13.49 4.80 4.65
CA THR A 130 14.66 5.48 4.08
C THR A 130 15.95 5.15 4.82
N GLN A 131 15.86 4.80 6.10
CA GLN A 131 17.00 4.46 6.95
C GLN A 131 17.39 2.97 6.85
N LEU A 132 16.56 2.15 6.21
CA LEU A 132 16.80 0.71 6.04
C LEU A 132 17.44 0.37 4.69
N LEU A 133 17.20 1.21 3.68
CA LEU A 133 17.71 1.00 2.33
C LEU A 133 19.22 1.34 2.25
N GLY A 134 19.97 0.59 1.44
CA GLY A 134 21.40 0.80 1.25
C GLY A 134 21.76 1.79 0.14
N GLY A 135 20.77 2.28 -0.62
CA GLY A 135 20.93 3.31 -1.65
C GLY A 135 20.46 4.69 -1.19
N ASN A 136 20.53 5.69 -2.08
CA ASN A 136 20.01 7.01 -1.79
C ASN A 136 18.46 6.96 -1.77
N ALA A 137 17.88 7.31 -0.64
CA ALA A 137 16.43 7.36 -0.48
C ALA A 137 15.96 8.81 -0.26
N GLU A 138 15.00 9.24 -1.07
CA GLU A 138 14.30 10.51 -0.88
C GLU A 138 12.95 10.24 -0.21
N PHE A 139 12.47 11.19 0.58
CA PHE A 139 11.15 11.09 1.20
C PHE A 139 10.23 12.18 0.71
N VAL A 140 8.99 11.80 0.39
CA VAL A 140 7.92 12.71 0.01
C VAL A 140 6.71 12.45 0.90
N LEU A 141 6.18 13.52 1.50
CA LEU A 141 5.00 13.44 2.35
C LEU A 141 3.80 14.07 1.64
N SER A 142 2.91 13.24 1.10
CA SER A 142 1.71 13.67 0.36
C SER A 142 0.56 14.03 1.29
N SER A 143 -0.28 14.96 0.87
CA SER A 143 -1.55 15.27 1.51
C SER A 143 -2.55 14.12 1.43
N ALA A 144 -3.61 14.19 2.23
CA ALA A 144 -4.66 13.19 2.38
C ALA A 144 -4.23 11.94 3.18
N GLY A 145 -5.09 10.92 3.21
CA GLY A 145 -4.93 9.70 3.99
C GLY A 145 -4.55 8.49 3.16
N HIS A 146 -4.84 7.34 3.72
CA HIS A 146 -4.57 6.04 3.12
C HIS A 146 -5.11 5.96 1.69
N VAL A 147 -4.40 5.35 0.77
CA VAL A 147 -4.69 5.26 -0.67
C VAL A 147 -4.87 6.62 -1.36
N ALA A 148 -5.78 7.48 -0.86
CA ALA A 148 -6.09 8.78 -1.47
C ALA A 148 -4.87 9.70 -1.61
N GLY A 149 -3.92 9.63 -0.68
CA GLY A 149 -2.68 10.40 -0.77
C GLY A 149 -1.71 9.86 -1.82
N LEU A 150 -1.76 8.56 -2.12
CA LEU A 150 -0.93 7.94 -3.15
C LEU A 150 -1.50 8.15 -4.56
N VAL A 151 -2.80 7.95 -4.73
CA VAL A 151 -3.52 8.15 -6.00
C VAL A 151 -4.01 9.58 -6.19
N ASN A 152 -3.35 10.53 -5.62
CA ASN A 152 -3.67 11.96 -5.69
C ASN A 152 -3.21 12.54 -7.03
N PRO A 153 -4.06 12.58 -8.08
CA PRO A 153 -3.62 12.91 -9.43
C PRO A 153 -3.27 14.39 -9.58
N PRO A 154 -2.45 14.75 -10.58
CA PRO A 154 -2.23 16.14 -10.95
C PRO A 154 -3.55 16.88 -11.25
N GLY A 155 -3.59 18.18 -10.93
CA GLY A 155 -4.76 19.01 -11.16
C GLY A 155 -5.76 19.06 -9.99
N ASN A 156 -5.55 18.33 -8.90
CA ASN A 156 -6.33 18.51 -7.68
C ASN A 156 -5.90 19.80 -6.96
N PRO A 157 -6.74 20.85 -6.88
CA PRO A 157 -6.35 22.13 -6.29
C PRO A 157 -6.16 22.07 -4.76
N LYS A 158 -6.64 21.01 -4.12
CA LYS A 158 -6.48 20.79 -2.67
C LYS A 158 -5.24 19.96 -2.32
N ALA A 159 -4.61 19.38 -3.34
CA ALA A 159 -3.41 18.58 -3.14
C ALA A 159 -2.21 19.44 -2.76
N PHE A 160 -1.39 18.90 -1.89
CA PHE A 160 -0.07 19.42 -1.58
C PHE A 160 0.84 18.28 -1.15
N TYR A 161 2.13 18.50 -1.23
CA TYR A 161 3.12 17.57 -0.70
C TYR A 161 4.29 18.33 -0.08
N PHE A 162 5.10 17.60 0.68
CA PHE A 162 6.35 18.10 1.24
C PHE A 162 7.50 17.30 0.65
N SER A 163 8.57 17.99 0.28
CA SER A 163 9.87 17.41 0.00
C SER A 163 10.92 18.16 0.81
N GLY A 164 12.02 17.51 1.15
CA GLY A 164 12.99 18.08 2.06
C GLY A 164 14.42 17.65 1.75
N PRO A 165 15.34 17.92 2.68
CA PRO A 165 16.71 17.47 2.58
C PRO A 165 16.79 15.93 2.61
N GLU A 166 18.00 15.41 2.47
CA GLU A 166 18.29 13.99 2.68
C GLU A 166 17.73 13.51 4.03
N PRO A 167 17.01 12.37 4.05
CA PRO A 167 16.37 11.89 5.26
C PRO A 167 17.36 11.48 6.35
N GLY A 168 17.38 12.22 7.46
CA GLY A 168 18.09 11.85 8.69
C GLY A 168 17.30 10.84 9.54
N PRO A 169 17.76 10.53 10.76
CA PRO A 169 17.13 9.53 11.63
C PRO A 169 15.79 10.00 12.23
N ASP A 170 15.57 11.32 12.37
CA ASP A 170 14.36 11.89 12.98
C ASP A 170 13.37 12.40 11.92
N PRO A 171 12.18 11.79 11.80
CA PRO A 171 11.17 12.22 10.87
C PRO A 171 10.61 13.62 11.16
N GLU A 172 10.52 14.03 12.43
CA GLU A 172 9.96 15.34 12.80
C GLU A 172 10.97 16.45 12.50
N GLU A 173 12.25 16.19 12.71
CA GLU A 173 13.31 17.11 12.28
C GLU A 173 13.26 17.31 10.76
N TRP A 174 13.22 16.24 9.99
CA TRP A 174 13.04 16.29 8.53
C TRP A 174 11.81 17.13 8.15
N ARG A 175 10.68 16.84 8.82
CA ARG A 175 9.41 17.52 8.55
C ARG A 175 9.48 19.02 8.80
N SER A 176 10.23 19.44 9.80
CA SER A 176 10.42 20.88 10.13
C SER A 176 11.21 21.64 9.07
N GLN A 177 12.09 20.94 8.34
CA GLN A 177 12.95 21.48 7.28
C GLN A 177 12.33 21.30 5.89
N ALA A 178 11.29 20.46 5.77
CA ALA A 178 10.65 20.15 4.50
C ALA A 178 9.83 21.31 3.95
N GLN A 179 9.96 21.57 2.66
CA GLN A 179 9.23 22.59 1.94
C GLN A 179 7.88 22.07 1.48
N LYS A 180 6.83 22.87 1.68
CA LYS A 180 5.49 22.58 1.17
C LYS A 180 5.33 23.05 -0.27
N HIS A 181 4.80 22.17 -1.13
CA HIS A 181 4.49 22.44 -2.53
C HIS A 181 2.99 22.22 -2.76
N GLY A 182 2.36 23.09 -3.55
CA GLY A 182 1.01 22.86 -4.05
C GLY A 182 1.01 21.85 -5.20
N GLY A 183 -0.07 21.08 -5.35
CA GLY A 183 -0.19 20.08 -6.40
C GLY A 183 0.11 18.66 -5.95
N SER A 184 0.17 17.73 -6.89
CA SER A 184 0.38 16.32 -6.65
C SER A 184 1.87 15.97 -6.49
N TRP A 185 2.17 15.06 -5.57
CA TRP A 185 3.51 14.46 -5.46
C TRP A 185 3.94 13.71 -6.74
N TRP A 186 2.99 13.34 -7.62
CA TRP A 186 3.31 12.73 -8.92
C TRP A 186 4.14 13.65 -9.81
N GLU A 187 3.97 14.95 -9.68
CA GLU A 187 4.79 15.93 -10.43
C GLU A 187 6.26 15.85 -10.01
N TYR A 188 6.52 15.73 -8.72
CA TYR A 188 7.86 15.46 -8.19
C TYR A 188 8.41 14.12 -8.68
N TRP A 189 7.60 13.06 -8.55
CA TRP A 189 7.97 11.71 -8.98
C TRP A 189 8.27 11.64 -10.48
N VAL A 190 7.52 12.31 -11.33
CA VAL A 190 7.76 12.34 -12.78
C VAL A 190 9.12 12.94 -13.12
N VAL A 191 9.54 14.02 -12.45
CA VAL A 191 10.87 14.61 -12.63
C VAL A 191 11.95 13.63 -12.19
N TRP A 192 11.80 13.06 -11.00
CA TRP A 192 12.71 12.07 -10.44
C TRP A 192 12.85 10.81 -11.31
N ALA A 193 11.76 10.23 -11.73
CA ALA A 193 11.74 9.05 -12.58
C ALA A 193 12.29 9.34 -13.99
N SER A 194 11.95 10.50 -14.57
CA SER A 194 12.42 10.87 -15.89
C SER A 194 13.92 11.04 -15.98
N SER A 195 14.57 11.53 -14.93
CA SER A 195 16.03 11.67 -14.88
C SER A 195 16.77 10.31 -14.85
N ARG A 196 16.06 9.23 -14.48
CA ARG A 196 16.57 7.87 -14.33
C ARG A 196 16.07 6.89 -15.42
N SER A 197 15.14 7.31 -16.28
CA SER A 197 14.45 6.41 -17.23
C SER A 197 15.10 6.28 -18.61
N GLY A 198 16.16 7.02 -18.89
CA GLY A 198 16.80 7.05 -20.19
C GLY A 198 15.99 7.83 -21.24
N ARG A 199 16.27 7.58 -22.53
CA ARG A 199 15.66 8.35 -23.64
C ARG A 199 14.19 8.01 -23.83
N LYS A 200 13.35 9.03 -24.08
CA LYS A 200 11.96 8.85 -24.49
C LYS A 200 11.89 8.02 -25.77
N LYS A 201 11.04 7.00 -25.77
CA LYS A 201 10.73 6.16 -26.95
C LYS A 201 9.30 6.44 -27.40
N ARG A 202 9.06 6.29 -28.70
CA ARG A 202 7.70 6.34 -29.21
C ARG A 202 6.89 5.19 -28.60
N ALA A 203 5.69 5.47 -28.13
CA ALA A 203 4.78 4.44 -27.64
C ALA A 203 4.47 3.44 -28.77
N SER A 204 4.37 2.15 -28.40
CA SER A 204 3.92 1.13 -29.34
C SER A 204 2.50 1.45 -29.82
N ARG A 205 2.24 1.28 -31.10
CA ARG A 205 0.89 1.42 -31.68
C ARG A 205 0.05 0.17 -31.49
N THR A 206 0.67 -0.95 -31.18
CA THR A 206 0.03 -2.25 -30.97
C THR A 206 0.39 -2.79 -29.60
N LEU A 207 -0.58 -3.42 -28.95
CA LEU A 207 -0.37 -4.15 -27.71
C LEU A 207 0.19 -5.55 -28.01
N GLY A 208 0.88 -6.11 -27.03
CA GLY A 208 1.48 -7.43 -27.17
C GLY A 208 2.76 -7.48 -28.02
N SER A 209 3.21 -8.68 -28.31
CA SER A 209 4.38 -8.97 -29.14
C SER A 209 4.22 -10.34 -29.80
N ARG A 210 5.16 -10.74 -30.70
CA ARG A 210 5.16 -12.11 -31.25
C ARG A 210 5.24 -13.19 -30.19
N LYS A 211 5.98 -12.94 -29.11
CA LYS A 211 6.13 -13.87 -27.99
C LYS A 211 4.94 -13.83 -27.03
N HIS A 212 4.29 -12.69 -26.93
CA HIS A 212 3.16 -12.44 -26.02
C HIS A 212 2.04 -11.75 -26.82
N PRO A 213 1.27 -12.51 -27.63
CA PRO A 213 0.19 -11.94 -28.42
C PRO A 213 -0.96 -11.46 -27.52
N VAL A 214 -1.77 -10.56 -28.05
CA VAL A 214 -3.03 -10.16 -27.40
C VAL A 214 -3.96 -11.37 -27.39
N LEU A 215 -4.48 -11.74 -26.23
CA LEU A 215 -5.38 -12.90 -26.06
C LEU A 215 -6.84 -12.48 -26.02
N ALA A 216 -7.16 -11.34 -25.41
CA ALA A 216 -8.50 -10.82 -25.26
C ALA A 216 -8.48 -9.28 -25.15
N SER A 217 -9.65 -8.68 -25.32
CA SER A 217 -9.84 -7.26 -24.99
C SER A 217 -9.75 -7.05 -23.48
N ALA A 218 -9.26 -5.88 -23.05
CA ALA A 218 -9.31 -5.51 -21.64
C ALA A 218 -10.78 -5.37 -21.16
N PRO A 219 -11.09 -5.73 -19.93
CA PRO A 219 -10.23 -6.23 -18.84
C PRO A 219 -9.99 -7.75 -18.85
N GLY A 220 -10.38 -8.47 -19.90
CA GLY A 220 -10.34 -9.94 -19.94
C GLY A 220 -11.60 -10.56 -19.35
N THR A 221 -11.50 -11.81 -18.91
CA THR A 221 -12.63 -12.59 -18.37
C THR A 221 -12.60 -12.78 -16.85
N TYR A 222 -11.46 -12.52 -16.20
CA TYR A 222 -11.28 -12.78 -14.77
C TYR A 222 -12.30 -12.06 -13.87
N ILE A 223 -12.77 -10.88 -14.30
CA ILE A 223 -13.76 -10.08 -13.54
C ILE A 223 -15.15 -10.72 -13.48
N PHE A 224 -15.40 -11.76 -14.26
CA PHE A 224 -16.65 -12.50 -14.29
C PHE A 224 -16.54 -13.85 -13.57
N GLU A 225 -15.35 -14.19 -13.06
CA GLU A 225 -15.16 -15.39 -12.24
C GLU A 225 -15.75 -15.12 -10.85
N GLU A 226 -16.67 -15.99 -10.44
CA GLU A 226 -17.20 -15.96 -9.08
C GLU A 226 -16.18 -16.60 -8.12
N PRO A 227 -15.99 -16.05 -6.90
CA PRO A 227 -15.02 -16.53 -5.92
C PRO A 227 -15.38 -17.91 -5.34
#